data_be506aeb038f168a97ca1c3356725e15
#
_entry.id   be506aeb038f168a97ca1c3356725e15
#
_cell.length_a   1.000
_cell.length_b   1.000
_cell.length_c   1.000
_cell.angle_alpha   90.00
_cell.angle_beta   90.00
_cell.angle_gamma   90.00
#
_symmetry.space_group_name_H-M   'P 1'
#
loop_
_entity.id
_entity.type
_entity.pdbx_description
1 polymer ?
#
loop_
_entity_poly.entity_id
_entity_poly.type
_entity_poly.pdbx_seq_one_letter_code
_entity_poly.pdbx_strand_id
1 'polypeptide(L)'
;MSASDAPALSAIAFQLAAALDGYEQDIAQLVRGPFDSDAYQRASGRMDAMRMYAASLPMLSVAWVEVMIRHFELTHGIWRLQKDPADGPDLQQLHARLREAVQRLAHKCVQLMPAA
;
A
#
# COMPACT_ATOMS: atom_id res chain seq x y z
N MET A 1 9.18 -22.30 -14.89
CA MET A 1 9.47 -20.89 -15.14
C MET A 1 10.79 -20.80 -15.91
N SER A 2 10.81 -20.09 -17.02
CA SER A 2 12.05 -19.97 -17.79
C SER A 2 12.96 -18.92 -17.18
N ALA A 3 14.27 -18.99 -17.49
CA ALA A 3 15.24 -18.01 -17.00
C ALA A 3 14.91 -16.57 -17.48
N SER A 4 14.19 -16.42 -18.60
CA SER A 4 13.80 -15.11 -19.12
C SER A 4 12.70 -14.42 -18.29
N ASP A 5 11.97 -15.16 -17.44
CA ASP A 5 10.90 -14.58 -16.62
C ASP A 5 11.43 -13.87 -15.37
N ALA A 6 12.58 -14.29 -14.85
CA ALA A 6 13.13 -13.73 -13.61
C ALA A 6 13.44 -12.23 -13.71
N PRO A 7 14.07 -11.72 -14.80
CA PRO A 7 14.28 -10.27 -14.91
C PRO A 7 12.97 -9.47 -14.98
N ALA A 8 11.94 -10.01 -15.66
CA ALA A 8 10.65 -9.35 -15.76
C ALA A 8 9.97 -9.27 -14.39
N LEU A 9 9.97 -10.36 -13.61
CA LEU A 9 9.41 -10.37 -12.28
C LEU A 9 10.16 -9.41 -11.35
N SER A 10 11.49 -9.38 -11.45
CA SER A 10 12.33 -8.46 -10.67
C SER A 10 11.98 -7.01 -10.98
N ALA A 11 11.80 -6.66 -12.27
CA ALA A 11 11.46 -5.31 -12.67
C ALA A 11 10.08 -4.90 -12.14
N ILE A 12 9.10 -5.80 -12.20
CA ILE A 12 7.75 -5.52 -11.67
C ILE A 12 7.80 -5.38 -10.15
N ALA A 13 8.56 -6.24 -9.46
CA ALA A 13 8.74 -6.15 -8.02
C ALA A 13 9.38 -4.82 -7.61
N PHE A 14 10.35 -4.34 -8.38
CA PHE A 14 10.95 -3.02 -8.15
C PHE A 14 9.91 -1.91 -8.30
N GLN A 15 9.08 -1.97 -9.36
CA GLN A 15 8.04 -0.98 -9.57
C GLN A 15 7.03 -0.97 -8.43
N LEU A 16 6.63 -2.16 -7.96
CA LEU A 16 5.71 -2.25 -6.84
C LEU A 16 6.32 -1.68 -5.56
N ALA A 17 7.58 -2.00 -5.27
CA ALA A 17 8.27 -1.48 -4.10
C ALA A 17 8.37 0.06 -4.13
N ALA A 18 8.68 0.63 -5.30
CA ALA A 18 8.74 2.08 -5.47
C ALA A 18 7.37 2.72 -5.28
N ALA A 19 6.31 2.10 -5.80
CA ALA A 19 4.95 2.59 -5.63
C ALA A 19 4.51 2.53 -4.16
N LEU A 20 4.88 1.47 -3.44
CA LEU A 20 4.58 1.33 -2.02
C LEU A 20 5.23 2.44 -1.20
N ASP A 21 6.47 2.82 -1.52
CA ASP A 21 7.15 3.90 -0.83
C ASP A 21 6.40 5.23 -1.00
N GLY A 22 6.02 5.58 -2.22
CA GLY A 22 5.22 6.78 -2.47
C GLY A 22 3.85 6.73 -1.82
N TYR A 23 3.22 5.56 -1.82
CA TYR A 23 1.94 5.35 -1.16
C TYR A 23 2.05 5.60 0.35
N GLU A 24 3.08 5.08 1.00
CA GLU A 24 3.28 5.33 2.43
C GLU A 24 3.41 6.82 2.75
N GLN A 25 4.11 7.57 1.89
CA GLN A 25 4.26 9.01 2.07
C GLN A 25 2.91 9.72 1.96
N ASP A 26 2.09 9.35 0.99
CA ASP A 26 0.77 9.94 0.81
C ASP A 26 -0.15 9.62 1.98
N ILE A 27 -0.11 8.38 2.48
CA ILE A 27 -0.91 7.98 3.63
C ILE A 27 -0.45 8.71 4.90
N ALA A 28 0.85 8.84 5.11
CA ALA A 28 1.38 9.58 6.27
C ALA A 28 0.88 11.03 6.27
N GLN A 29 0.83 11.66 5.10
CA GLN A 29 0.28 13.00 4.96
C GLN A 29 -1.22 13.02 5.25
N LEU A 30 -1.95 12.01 4.77
CA LEU A 30 -3.40 11.92 4.93
C LEU A 30 -3.82 11.80 6.40
N VAL A 31 -3.05 11.08 7.23
CA VAL A 31 -3.40 10.88 8.65
C VAL A 31 -2.86 11.99 9.57
N ARG A 32 -2.10 12.94 9.06
CA ARG A 32 -1.33 13.91 9.83
C ARG A 32 -2.06 15.25 10.00
N GLY A 33 -3.25 15.37 10.08
CA GLY A 33 -3.91 16.66 10.27
C GLY A 33 -5.26 16.71 9.61
N PRO A 34 -5.73 17.90 9.23
CA PRO A 34 -7.04 18.01 8.56
C PRO A 34 -7.06 17.21 7.26
N PHE A 35 -8.24 16.77 6.87
CA PHE A 35 -8.40 15.96 5.67
C PHE A 35 -7.84 16.68 4.43
N ASP A 36 -6.97 15.99 3.71
CA ASP A 36 -6.33 16.49 2.50
C ASP A 36 -6.84 15.65 1.32
N SER A 37 -7.74 16.22 0.53
CA SER A 37 -8.34 15.49 -0.57
C SER A 37 -7.34 15.17 -1.68
N ASP A 38 -6.29 15.99 -1.85
CA ASP A 38 -5.24 15.72 -2.84
C ASP A 38 -4.41 14.50 -2.41
N ALA A 39 -4.05 14.42 -1.13
CA ALA A 39 -3.34 13.25 -0.60
C ALA A 39 -4.19 12.00 -0.73
N TYR A 40 -5.49 12.09 -0.47
CA TYR A 40 -6.42 10.97 -0.63
C TYR A 40 -6.45 10.50 -2.08
N GLN A 41 -6.51 11.43 -3.03
CA GLN A 41 -6.55 11.10 -4.45
C GLN A 41 -5.25 10.47 -4.93
N ARG A 42 -4.10 10.98 -4.46
CA ARG A 42 -2.81 10.39 -4.79
C ARG A 42 -2.70 8.97 -4.26
N ALA A 43 -3.12 8.74 -3.01
CA ALA A 43 -3.08 7.40 -2.41
C ALA A 43 -3.98 6.43 -3.19
N SER A 44 -5.17 6.87 -3.59
CA SER A 44 -6.09 6.05 -4.38
C SER A 44 -5.52 5.72 -5.76
N GLY A 45 -4.88 6.68 -6.41
CA GLY A 45 -4.22 6.45 -7.69
C GLY A 45 -3.06 5.46 -7.57
N ARG A 46 -2.30 5.54 -6.48
CA ARG A 46 -1.22 4.57 -6.24
C ARG A 46 -1.76 3.17 -5.98
N MET A 47 -2.91 3.06 -5.30
CA MET A 47 -3.55 1.76 -5.12
C MET A 47 -3.89 1.11 -6.46
N ASP A 48 -4.39 1.89 -7.42
CA ASP A 48 -4.70 1.36 -8.74
C ASP A 48 -3.43 0.87 -9.46
N ALA A 49 -2.34 1.65 -9.40
CA ALA A 49 -1.07 1.26 -10.01
C ALA A 49 -0.49 0.01 -9.35
N MET A 50 -0.52 -0.03 -8.01
CA MET A 50 0.00 -1.18 -7.26
C MET A 50 -0.79 -2.45 -7.56
N ARG A 51 -2.12 -2.33 -7.74
CA ARG A 51 -2.97 -3.47 -8.11
C ARG A 51 -2.50 -4.08 -9.43
N MET A 52 -2.15 -3.24 -10.41
CA MET A 52 -1.67 -3.72 -11.69
C MET A 52 -0.34 -4.47 -11.56
N TYR A 53 0.60 -3.94 -10.77
CA TYR A 53 1.87 -4.62 -10.55
C TYR A 53 1.66 -5.94 -9.80
N ALA A 54 0.83 -5.91 -8.76
CA ALA A 54 0.56 -7.10 -7.94
C ALA A 54 -0.11 -8.21 -8.75
N ALA A 55 -0.93 -7.86 -9.74
CA ALA A 55 -1.59 -8.84 -10.60
C ALA A 55 -0.58 -9.69 -11.38
N SER A 56 0.61 -9.16 -11.65
CA SER A 56 1.68 -9.89 -12.33
C SER A 56 2.58 -10.67 -11.36
N LEU A 57 2.30 -10.60 -10.07
CA LEU A 57 3.10 -11.23 -9.01
C LEU A 57 2.20 -12.10 -8.12
N PRO A 58 1.63 -13.20 -8.67
CA PRO A 58 0.66 -14.00 -7.91
C PRO A 58 1.21 -14.58 -6.62
N MET A 59 2.53 -14.76 -6.51
CA MET A 59 3.16 -15.24 -5.28
C MET A 59 3.07 -14.21 -4.15
N LEU A 60 2.72 -12.95 -4.45
CA LEU A 60 2.54 -11.90 -3.45
C LEU A 60 1.08 -11.58 -3.18
N SER A 61 0.15 -12.38 -3.71
CA SER A 61 -1.28 -12.06 -3.67
C SER A 61 -1.83 -11.93 -2.23
N VAL A 62 -1.39 -12.78 -1.31
CA VAL A 62 -1.86 -12.71 0.08
C VAL A 62 -1.40 -11.41 0.74
N ALA A 63 -0.12 -11.06 0.59
CA ALA A 63 0.42 -9.83 1.16
C ALA A 63 -0.24 -8.59 0.54
N TRP A 64 -0.54 -8.65 -0.76
CA TRP A 64 -1.23 -7.56 -1.46
C TRP A 64 -2.65 -7.38 -0.94
N VAL A 65 -3.41 -8.47 -0.79
CA VAL A 65 -4.78 -8.40 -0.27
C VAL A 65 -4.79 -7.80 1.13
N GLU A 66 -3.81 -8.12 1.96
CA GLU A 66 -3.71 -7.53 3.29
C GLU A 66 -3.53 -6.01 3.22
N VAL A 67 -2.68 -5.52 2.31
CA VAL A 67 -2.53 -4.07 2.10
C VAL A 67 -3.86 -3.44 1.71
N MET A 68 -4.59 -4.07 0.78
CA MET A 68 -5.90 -3.56 0.36
C MET A 68 -6.89 -3.48 1.53
N ILE A 69 -6.96 -4.52 2.34
CA ILE A 69 -7.87 -4.55 3.48
C ILE A 69 -7.54 -3.42 4.46
N ARG A 70 -6.25 -3.26 4.81
CA ARG A 70 -5.83 -2.21 5.73
C ARG A 70 -6.03 -0.81 5.15
N HIS A 71 -5.86 -0.66 3.84
CA HIS A 71 -6.16 0.60 3.16
C HIS A 71 -7.63 0.98 3.32
N PHE A 72 -8.55 0.04 3.05
CA PHE A 72 -9.98 0.31 3.17
C PHE A 72 -10.40 0.57 4.62
N GLU A 73 -9.83 -0.13 5.57
CA GLU A 73 -10.09 0.13 6.99
C GLU A 73 -9.70 1.56 7.36
N LEU A 74 -8.50 2.00 6.94
CA LEU A 74 -8.02 3.33 7.26
C LEU A 74 -8.86 4.42 6.57
N THR A 75 -9.12 4.29 5.28
CA THR A 75 -9.87 5.30 4.54
C THR A 75 -11.32 5.40 5.02
N HIS A 76 -11.92 4.27 5.36
CA HIS A 76 -13.26 4.26 5.96
C HIS A 76 -13.24 4.92 7.34
N GLY A 77 -12.21 4.67 8.13
CA GLY A 77 -12.04 5.31 9.44
C GLY A 77 -11.90 6.82 9.33
N ILE A 78 -11.14 7.31 8.36
CA ILE A 78 -10.99 8.75 8.10
C ILE A 78 -12.35 9.36 7.76
N TRP A 79 -13.11 8.70 6.89
CA TRP A 79 -14.44 9.16 6.50
C TRP A 79 -15.40 9.21 7.69
N ARG A 80 -15.38 8.21 8.56
CA ARG A 80 -16.22 8.19 9.76
C ARG A 80 -15.87 9.33 10.70
N LEU A 81 -14.59 9.63 10.88
CA LEU A 81 -14.13 10.73 11.73
C LEU A 81 -14.61 12.09 11.21
N GLN A 82 -14.71 12.26 9.89
CA GLN A 82 -15.22 13.49 9.32
C GLN A 82 -16.71 13.66 9.58
N LYS A 83 -17.46 12.57 9.60
CA LYS A 83 -18.90 12.61 9.88
C LYS A 83 -19.19 12.81 11.37
N ASP A 84 -18.44 12.14 12.23
CA ASP A 84 -18.62 12.19 13.68
C ASP A 84 -17.28 11.99 14.38
N PRO A 85 -16.61 13.10 14.74
CA PRO A 85 -15.30 12.98 15.41
C PRO A 85 -15.36 12.23 16.74
N ALA A 86 -16.51 12.20 17.41
CA ALA A 86 -16.65 11.52 18.70
C ALA A 86 -16.77 10.00 18.55
N ASP A 87 -17.16 9.50 17.37
CA ASP A 87 -17.38 8.07 17.11
C ASP A 87 -16.32 7.51 16.15
N GLY A 88 -15.21 8.22 16.01
CA GLY A 88 -14.17 7.80 15.09
C GLY A 88 -13.24 6.75 15.66
N PRO A 89 -12.68 5.86 14.82
CA PRO A 89 -11.67 4.91 15.26
C PRO A 89 -10.34 5.59 15.55
N ASP A 90 -9.43 4.84 16.19
CA ASP A 90 -8.06 5.28 16.40
C ASP A 90 -7.29 5.19 15.07
N LEU A 91 -7.08 6.34 14.43
CA LEU A 91 -6.38 6.39 13.15
C LEU A 91 -4.93 5.97 13.26
N GLN A 92 -4.28 6.23 14.40
CA GLN A 92 -2.89 5.83 14.58
C GLN A 92 -2.77 4.31 14.57
N GLN A 93 -3.71 3.61 15.20
CA GLN A 93 -3.72 2.16 15.21
C GLN A 93 -3.98 1.60 13.80
N LEU A 94 -4.94 2.17 13.08
CA LEU A 94 -5.24 1.75 11.71
C LEU A 94 -4.05 2.01 10.79
N HIS A 95 -3.38 3.15 10.97
CA HIS A 95 -2.19 3.50 10.19
C HIS A 95 -1.05 2.52 10.50
N ALA A 96 -0.84 2.17 11.77
CA ALA A 96 0.21 1.22 12.16
C ALA A 96 -0.03 -0.15 11.51
N ARG A 97 -1.27 -0.62 11.47
CA ARG A 97 -1.61 -1.90 10.82
C ARG A 97 -1.34 -1.85 9.32
N LEU A 98 -1.68 -0.74 8.68
CA LEU A 98 -1.41 -0.57 7.25
C LEU A 98 0.10 -0.57 6.99
N ARG A 99 0.87 0.15 7.80
CA ARG A 99 2.32 0.19 7.64
C ARG A 99 2.95 -1.19 7.77
N GLU A 100 2.50 -2.00 8.71
CA GLU A 100 2.98 -3.38 8.85
C GLU A 100 2.69 -4.20 7.59
N ALA A 101 1.49 -4.07 7.03
CA ALA A 101 1.12 -4.78 5.81
C ALA A 101 1.99 -4.33 4.63
N VAL A 102 2.21 -3.02 4.50
CA VAL A 102 3.05 -2.46 3.44
C VAL A 102 4.49 -2.95 3.58
N GLN A 103 5.03 -2.95 4.80
CA GLN A 103 6.40 -3.40 5.04
C GLN A 103 6.57 -4.88 4.70
N ARG A 104 5.59 -5.73 5.03
CA ARG A 104 5.64 -7.15 4.66
C ARG A 104 5.65 -7.32 3.15
N LEU A 105 4.79 -6.60 2.44
CA LEU A 105 4.75 -6.67 0.98
C LEU A 105 6.05 -6.15 0.36
N ALA A 106 6.56 -5.02 0.84
CA ALA A 106 7.81 -4.45 0.35
C ALA A 106 8.98 -5.42 0.56
N HIS A 107 9.04 -6.08 1.71
CA HIS A 107 10.07 -7.08 1.99
C HIS A 107 10.00 -8.24 0.99
N LYS A 108 8.80 -8.71 0.69
CA LYS A 108 8.61 -9.78 -0.31
C LYS A 108 9.01 -9.33 -1.71
N CYS A 109 8.77 -8.07 -2.05
CA CYS A 109 9.25 -7.51 -3.32
C CYS A 109 10.78 -7.56 -3.40
N VAL A 110 11.47 -7.17 -2.32
CA VAL A 110 12.94 -7.21 -2.29
C VAL A 110 13.45 -8.63 -2.49
N GLN A 111 12.77 -9.63 -1.95
CA GLN A 111 13.15 -11.04 -2.11
C GLN A 111 13.06 -11.51 -3.56
N LEU A 112 12.27 -10.84 -4.40
CA LEU A 112 12.16 -11.16 -5.83
C LEU A 112 13.18 -10.42 -6.67
N MET A 113 13.94 -9.49 -6.10
CA MET A 113 14.99 -8.77 -6.81
C MET A 113 16.32 -9.48 -6.63
N PRO A 114 17.22 -9.40 -7.64
CA PRO A 114 18.52 -10.03 -7.48
C PRO A 114 19.34 -9.31 -6.42
N ALA A 115 20.15 -10.06 -5.70
CA ALA A 115 21.11 -9.48 -4.75
C ALA A 115 22.11 -8.62 -5.54
N ALA A 116 22.36 -7.41 -5.03
CA ALA A 116 23.31 -6.51 -5.65
C ALA A 116 24.74 -7.02 -5.49
#